data_a98109d2b4e47fb730d96e2f95941bb5
#
_entry.id   a98109d2b4e47fb730d96e2f95941bb5
#
_cell.length_a   1.000
_cell.length_b   1.000
_cell.length_c   1.000
_cell.angle_alpha   90.00
_cell.angle_beta   90.00
_cell.angle_gamma   90.00
#
_symmetry.space_group_name_H-M   'P 1'
#
loop_
_entity.id
_entity.type
_entity.pdbx_description
1 polymer ?
#
loop_
_entity_poly.entity_id
_entity_poly.type
_entity_poly.pdbx_seq_one_letter_code
_entity_poly.pdbx_strand_id
1 'polypeptide(L)'
;MAPARQNMPDLADLKGQDTARRVLEIAAAGGHHLLMVGPPGAGKSMLASRLAGLLPPLSPAEALEVTMLHSVVGNLAEGGLIRNRPFREPHHSASMAALVGGGLRAKPGEISLANHGVLFLDELAEFSRVVLDSLRQPLETGSVVVARANHHVTYPARFQLVAAMNPCRCGYLGDPARACSRAPACGQNYQAKISGPMMDRFDLIIEVPEISADILLKEAIGESSQIVAARVAAARQFGSLRNKGVMCANAHIGIDQLDQQIRMDDAAQDLLRTAMDQANLSARAYHKIMRVSRTIADLAGDDRVGRAALAEALAYRAMPLLA
;
A
#
# COMPACT_ATOMS: atom_id res chain seq x y z
N MET A 1 -8.24 -24.70 -13.71
CA MET A 1 -7.48 -24.78 -12.44
C MET A 1 -6.57 -23.56 -12.38
N ALA A 2 -6.69 -22.71 -11.37
CA ALA A 2 -5.72 -21.63 -11.14
C ALA A 2 -4.36 -22.28 -10.83
N PRO A 3 -3.24 -21.81 -11.44
CA PRO A 3 -1.93 -22.34 -11.10
C PRO A 3 -1.65 -22.08 -9.62
N ALA A 4 -1.11 -23.07 -8.94
CA ALA A 4 -0.72 -22.97 -7.56
C ALA A 4 0.15 -21.72 -7.33
N ARG A 5 -0.16 -20.96 -6.29
CA ARG A 5 0.67 -19.84 -5.79
C ARG A 5 1.94 -20.41 -5.14
N GLN A 6 2.83 -20.97 -5.97
CA GLN A 6 4.05 -21.59 -5.50
C GLN A 6 4.98 -20.52 -4.92
N ASN A 7 5.40 -20.72 -3.67
CA ASN A 7 6.43 -19.96 -2.92
C ASN A 7 6.09 -18.53 -2.44
N MET A 8 4.84 -18.15 -2.25
CA MET A 8 4.55 -16.91 -1.50
C MET A 8 4.39 -17.22 0.00
N PRO A 9 4.95 -16.38 0.90
CA PRO A 9 4.79 -16.58 2.34
C PRO A 9 3.31 -16.42 2.74
N ASP A 10 2.84 -17.26 3.69
CA ASP A 10 1.45 -17.29 4.13
C ASP A 10 1.23 -16.29 5.30
N LEU A 11 0.03 -15.70 5.35
CA LEU A 11 -0.42 -14.89 6.50
C LEU A 11 -0.53 -15.73 7.77
N ALA A 12 -0.84 -17.01 7.66
CA ALA A 12 -0.93 -17.93 8.79
C ALA A 12 0.38 -18.03 9.59
N ASP A 13 1.53 -17.80 8.94
CA ASP A 13 2.85 -17.84 9.61
C ASP A 13 3.09 -16.63 10.54
N LEU A 14 2.27 -15.56 10.41
CA LEU A 14 2.41 -14.38 11.25
C LEU A 14 1.76 -14.60 12.61
N LYS A 15 2.51 -14.35 13.66
CA LYS A 15 2.02 -14.41 15.03
C LYS A 15 1.60 -13.02 15.49
N GLY A 16 0.40 -12.91 16.06
CA GLY A 16 -0.16 -11.61 16.49
C GLY A 16 -0.41 -10.65 15.31
N GLN A 17 -0.28 -9.35 15.56
CA GLN A 17 -0.42 -8.28 14.53
C GLN A 17 -1.80 -8.24 13.85
N ASP A 18 -2.88 -8.47 14.60
CA ASP A 18 -4.23 -8.59 14.03
C ASP A 18 -4.66 -7.31 13.30
N THR A 19 -4.35 -6.14 13.85
CA THR A 19 -4.61 -4.85 13.19
C THR A 19 -3.86 -4.74 11.86
N ALA A 20 -2.59 -5.15 11.80
CA ALA A 20 -1.81 -5.08 10.58
C ALA A 20 -2.33 -6.08 9.53
N ARG A 21 -2.75 -7.28 9.93
CA ARG A 21 -3.41 -8.26 9.03
C ARG A 21 -4.70 -7.68 8.44
N ARG A 22 -5.55 -7.06 9.29
CA ARG A 22 -6.78 -6.41 8.85
C ARG A 22 -6.50 -5.31 7.84
N VAL A 23 -5.49 -4.48 8.09
CA VAL A 23 -5.11 -3.41 7.15
C VAL A 23 -4.53 -3.94 5.85
N LEU A 24 -3.77 -5.05 5.86
CA LEU A 24 -3.34 -5.71 4.62
C LEU A 24 -4.53 -6.20 3.78
N GLU A 25 -5.57 -6.76 4.42
CA GLU A 25 -6.81 -7.16 3.76
C GLU A 25 -7.50 -5.95 3.10
N ILE A 26 -7.66 -4.84 3.83
CA ILE A 26 -8.25 -3.60 3.32
C ILE A 26 -7.40 -3.03 2.17
N ALA A 27 -6.07 -2.97 2.35
CA ALA A 27 -5.14 -2.51 1.32
C ALA A 27 -5.24 -3.36 0.05
N ALA A 28 -5.31 -4.70 0.19
CA ALA A 28 -5.47 -5.61 -0.92
C ALA A 28 -6.83 -5.46 -1.62
N ALA A 29 -7.92 -5.32 -0.86
CA ALA A 29 -9.27 -5.19 -1.41
C ALA A 29 -9.44 -3.88 -2.17
N GLY A 30 -9.01 -2.76 -1.60
CA GLY A 30 -9.19 -1.44 -2.17
C GLY A 30 -8.06 -0.94 -3.07
N GLY A 31 -6.90 -1.62 -3.10
CA GLY A 31 -5.72 -1.13 -3.81
C GLY A 31 -5.07 0.09 -3.12
N HIS A 32 -5.28 0.24 -1.81
CA HIS A 32 -4.82 1.39 -1.04
C HIS A 32 -3.33 1.37 -0.77
N HIS A 33 -2.68 2.52 -0.86
CA HIS A 33 -1.28 2.69 -0.47
C HIS A 33 -1.15 2.65 1.06
N LEU A 34 -0.16 1.89 1.54
CA LEU A 34 0.02 1.58 2.97
C LEU A 34 1.37 2.04 3.47
N LEU A 35 1.39 2.75 4.60
CA LEU A 35 2.59 3.04 5.39
C LEU A 35 2.51 2.32 6.74
N MET A 36 3.53 1.53 7.04
CA MET A 36 3.71 0.85 8.32
C MET A 36 4.82 1.55 9.11
N VAL A 37 4.51 1.98 10.33
CA VAL A 37 5.47 2.62 11.23
C VAL A 37 5.63 1.75 12.47
N GLY A 38 6.87 1.48 12.88
CA GLY A 38 7.11 0.65 14.07
C GLY A 38 8.59 0.39 14.31
N PRO A 39 8.97 -0.13 15.47
CA PRO A 39 10.35 -0.39 15.83
C PRO A 39 11.01 -1.43 14.91
N PRO A 40 12.35 -1.51 14.90
CA PRO A 40 13.06 -2.59 14.23
C PRO A 40 12.58 -3.96 14.75
N GLY A 41 12.50 -4.96 13.85
CA GLY A 41 12.06 -6.31 14.25
C GLY A 41 10.54 -6.49 14.43
N ALA A 42 9.71 -5.46 14.27
CA ALA A 42 8.25 -5.59 14.39
C ALA A 42 7.56 -6.41 13.26
N GLY A 43 8.31 -6.90 12.28
CA GLY A 43 7.77 -7.77 11.21
C GLY A 43 7.19 -6.99 10.01
N LYS A 44 7.48 -5.71 9.84
CA LYS A 44 6.93 -4.86 8.75
C LYS A 44 7.20 -5.43 7.35
N SER A 45 8.43 -5.84 7.06
CA SER A 45 8.81 -6.44 5.76
C SER A 45 8.15 -7.80 5.55
N MET A 46 7.97 -8.58 6.63
CA MET A 46 7.21 -9.84 6.60
C MET A 46 5.73 -9.59 6.24
N LEU A 47 5.11 -8.56 6.78
CA LEU A 47 3.75 -8.15 6.45
C LEU A 47 3.65 -7.72 4.98
N ALA A 48 4.56 -6.86 4.52
CA ALA A 48 4.56 -6.34 3.16
C ALA A 48 4.66 -7.46 2.10
N SER A 49 5.55 -8.43 2.31
CA SER A 49 5.76 -9.54 1.36
C SER A 49 4.52 -10.42 1.16
N ARG A 50 3.62 -10.47 2.14
CA ARG A 50 2.38 -11.27 2.07
C ARG A 50 1.27 -10.57 1.29
N LEU A 51 1.34 -9.24 1.13
CA LEU A 51 0.29 -8.48 0.42
C LEU A 51 0.10 -8.97 -1.02
N ALA A 52 1.19 -9.23 -1.75
CA ALA A 52 1.10 -9.71 -3.14
C ALA A 52 0.30 -11.02 -3.26
N GLY A 53 0.38 -11.88 -2.25
CA GLY A 53 -0.39 -13.12 -2.15
C GLY A 53 -1.89 -12.93 -1.91
N LEU A 54 -2.32 -11.77 -1.42
CA LEU A 54 -3.73 -11.44 -1.19
C LEU A 54 -4.40 -10.83 -2.41
N LEU A 55 -3.61 -10.28 -3.34
CA LEU A 55 -4.15 -9.62 -4.54
C LEU A 55 -4.77 -10.64 -5.50
N PRO A 56 -5.85 -10.28 -6.22
CA PRO A 56 -6.38 -11.12 -7.29
C PRO A 56 -5.33 -11.37 -8.37
N PRO A 57 -5.40 -12.51 -9.09
CA PRO A 57 -4.49 -12.80 -10.19
C PRO A 57 -4.56 -11.70 -11.26
N LEU A 58 -3.49 -11.58 -12.04
CA LEU A 58 -3.48 -10.67 -13.19
C LEU A 58 -4.54 -11.09 -14.21
N SER A 59 -5.26 -10.12 -14.77
CA SER A 59 -6.06 -10.35 -15.96
C SER A 59 -5.15 -10.67 -17.16
N PRO A 60 -5.64 -11.26 -18.26
CA PRO A 60 -4.81 -11.54 -19.44
C PRO A 60 -4.11 -10.31 -19.98
N ALA A 61 -4.77 -9.14 -19.99
CA ALA A 61 -4.20 -7.88 -20.45
C ALA A 61 -3.09 -7.39 -19.50
N GLU A 62 -3.33 -7.38 -18.19
CA GLU A 62 -2.31 -7.04 -17.19
C GLU A 62 -1.11 -7.98 -17.26
N ALA A 63 -1.34 -9.29 -17.42
CA ALA A 63 -0.28 -10.29 -17.53
C ALA A 63 0.60 -10.06 -18.75
N LEU A 64 0.02 -9.65 -19.90
CA LEU A 64 0.76 -9.29 -21.08
C LEU A 64 1.62 -8.04 -20.87
N GLU A 65 1.06 -6.96 -20.31
CA GLU A 65 1.81 -5.74 -19.98
C GLU A 65 3.01 -6.02 -19.07
N VAL A 66 2.79 -6.77 -17.99
CA VAL A 66 3.87 -7.15 -17.06
C VAL A 66 4.93 -7.98 -17.76
N THR A 67 4.53 -8.97 -18.56
CA THR A 67 5.47 -9.82 -19.30
C THR A 67 6.31 -9.01 -20.28
N MET A 68 5.72 -8.07 -21.01
CA MET A 68 6.43 -7.18 -21.94
C MET A 68 7.48 -6.34 -21.21
N LEU A 69 7.14 -5.74 -20.07
CA LEU A 69 8.09 -4.94 -19.27
C LEU A 69 9.28 -5.77 -18.79
N HIS A 70 9.01 -6.97 -18.24
CA HIS A 70 10.06 -7.87 -17.76
C HIS A 70 10.92 -8.43 -18.90
N SER A 71 10.35 -8.62 -20.10
CA SER A 71 11.09 -9.02 -21.31
C SER A 71 12.12 -7.97 -21.72
N VAL A 72 11.75 -6.68 -21.72
CA VAL A 72 12.64 -5.57 -22.10
C VAL A 72 13.92 -5.51 -21.25
N VAL A 73 13.84 -5.91 -19.99
CA VAL A 73 15.01 -5.94 -19.09
C VAL A 73 15.73 -7.29 -19.07
N GLY A 74 15.20 -8.31 -19.75
CA GLY A 74 15.79 -9.65 -19.80
C GLY A 74 15.48 -10.52 -18.58
N ASN A 75 14.44 -10.21 -17.83
CA ASN A 75 14.03 -10.94 -16.61
C ASN A 75 13.02 -12.07 -16.88
N LEU A 76 12.81 -12.46 -18.13
CA LEU A 76 12.00 -13.64 -18.46
C LEU A 76 12.88 -14.89 -18.43
N ALA A 77 12.76 -15.69 -17.39
CA ALA A 77 13.27 -17.06 -17.42
C ALA A 77 12.37 -17.92 -18.33
N GLU A 78 12.94 -18.60 -19.31
CA GLU A 78 12.32 -19.68 -20.12
C GLU A 78 11.01 -19.33 -20.89
N GLY A 79 10.75 -18.10 -21.25
CA GLY A 79 9.68 -17.73 -22.19
C GLY A 79 8.28 -18.15 -21.73
N GLY A 80 7.66 -17.37 -20.87
CA GLY A 80 6.30 -17.62 -20.38
C GLY A 80 5.59 -16.34 -19.98
N LEU A 81 4.25 -16.40 -19.90
CA LEU A 81 3.44 -15.31 -19.42
C LEU A 81 3.54 -15.20 -17.89
N ILE A 82 3.92 -14.03 -17.39
CA ILE A 82 3.91 -13.76 -15.95
C ILE A 82 2.45 -13.65 -15.48
N ARG A 83 2.03 -14.53 -14.57
CA ARG A 83 0.66 -14.61 -14.07
C ARG A 83 0.50 -14.05 -12.64
N ASN A 84 1.59 -14.00 -11.90
CA ASN A 84 1.60 -13.48 -10.53
C ASN A 84 1.88 -11.98 -10.55
N ARG A 85 1.26 -11.24 -9.63
CA ARG A 85 1.53 -9.81 -9.46
C ARG A 85 2.97 -9.60 -9.00
N PRO A 86 3.73 -8.72 -9.65
CA PRO A 86 5.10 -8.42 -9.24
C PRO A 86 5.15 -7.87 -7.82
N PHE A 87 6.16 -8.30 -7.06
CA PHE A 87 6.57 -7.67 -5.81
C PHE A 87 8.00 -7.17 -6.00
N ARG A 88 8.19 -5.85 -5.91
CA ARG A 88 9.49 -5.21 -6.11
C ARG A 88 9.89 -4.48 -4.83
N GLU A 89 11.10 -4.76 -4.38
CA GLU A 89 11.68 -4.22 -3.14
C GLU A 89 13.06 -3.64 -3.44
N PRO A 90 13.14 -2.41 -3.99
CA PRO A 90 14.42 -1.77 -4.22
C PRO A 90 15.06 -1.37 -2.90
N HIS A 91 16.36 -1.59 -2.78
CA HIS A 91 17.14 -1.15 -1.64
C HIS A 91 17.11 0.38 -1.53
N HIS A 92 17.14 0.95 -0.32
CA HIS A 92 17.06 2.40 -0.10
C HIS A 92 18.20 3.20 -0.76
N SER A 93 19.35 2.56 -1.05
CA SER A 93 20.47 3.14 -1.80
C SER A 93 20.28 3.14 -3.32
N ALA A 94 19.15 2.66 -3.82
CA ALA A 94 18.87 2.61 -5.25
C ALA A 94 18.96 4.01 -5.87
N SER A 95 19.61 4.10 -7.02
CA SER A 95 19.70 5.36 -7.76
C SER A 95 18.37 5.73 -8.41
N MET A 96 18.18 7.01 -8.74
CA MET A 96 17.05 7.48 -9.54
C MET A 96 16.86 6.66 -10.82
N ALA A 97 17.95 6.34 -11.51
CA ALA A 97 17.91 5.56 -12.75
C ALA A 97 17.47 4.11 -12.51
N ALA A 98 17.80 3.51 -11.38
CA ALA A 98 17.35 2.18 -11.01
C ALA A 98 15.84 2.18 -10.71
N LEU A 99 15.35 3.22 -10.02
CA LEU A 99 13.94 3.30 -9.61
C LEU A 99 13.03 3.70 -10.78
N VAL A 100 13.32 4.81 -11.44
CA VAL A 100 12.49 5.39 -12.51
C VAL A 100 12.76 4.73 -13.86
N GLY A 101 13.98 4.34 -14.10
CA GLY A 101 14.46 3.83 -15.37
C GLY A 101 15.48 4.77 -16.02
N GLY A 102 16.18 4.26 -17.03
CA GLY A 102 17.23 5.06 -17.69
C GLY A 102 18.27 4.23 -18.41
N GLY A 103 19.52 4.74 -18.37
CA GLY A 103 20.62 4.17 -19.11
C GLY A 103 20.59 4.52 -20.61
N LEU A 104 21.56 4.03 -21.36
CA LEU A 104 21.70 4.31 -22.80
C LEU A 104 20.49 3.82 -23.63
N ARG A 105 19.83 2.75 -23.17
CA ARG A 105 18.69 2.12 -23.88
C ARG A 105 17.33 2.54 -23.27
N ALA A 106 17.29 3.57 -22.43
CA ALA A 106 16.08 4.03 -21.74
C ALA A 106 15.24 2.90 -21.11
N LYS A 107 15.88 1.92 -20.46
CA LYS A 107 15.18 0.75 -19.87
C LYS A 107 14.22 1.16 -18.73
N PRO A 108 13.11 0.40 -18.52
CA PRO A 108 12.23 0.62 -17.39
C PRO A 108 12.95 0.33 -16.06
N GLY A 109 12.60 1.09 -15.02
CA GLY A 109 13.09 0.89 -13.66
C GLY A 109 12.14 0.07 -12.79
N GLU A 110 12.45 -0.01 -11.48
CA GLU A 110 11.68 -0.79 -10.50
C GLU A 110 10.21 -0.37 -10.42
N ILE A 111 9.90 0.93 -10.60
CA ILE A 111 8.53 1.47 -10.63
C ILE A 111 7.72 0.80 -11.74
N SER A 112 8.27 0.70 -12.94
CA SER A 112 7.59 0.06 -14.08
C SER A 112 7.59 -1.46 -13.95
N LEU A 113 8.62 -2.06 -13.38
CA LEU A 113 8.66 -3.49 -13.12
C LEU A 113 7.67 -3.94 -12.03
N ALA A 114 7.22 -3.00 -11.16
CA ALA A 114 6.15 -3.21 -10.20
C ALA A 114 4.74 -3.02 -10.80
N ASN A 115 4.61 -2.74 -12.11
CA ASN A 115 3.32 -2.48 -12.75
C ASN A 115 2.30 -3.60 -12.47
N HIS A 116 1.06 -3.24 -12.10
CA HIS A 116 -0.01 -4.14 -11.64
C HIS A 116 0.34 -4.99 -10.41
N GLY A 117 1.39 -4.64 -9.68
CA GLY A 117 1.87 -5.34 -8.50
C GLY A 117 2.09 -4.40 -7.32
N VAL A 118 3.09 -4.72 -6.52
CA VAL A 118 3.46 -4.00 -5.29
C VAL A 118 4.88 -3.46 -5.41
N LEU A 119 5.04 -2.18 -5.15
CA LEU A 119 6.34 -1.56 -4.87
C LEU A 119 6.47 -1.40 -3.36
N PHE A 120 7.39 -2.13 -2.76
CA PHE A 120 7.67 -2.05 -1.33
C PHE A 120 8.95 -1.25 -1.09
N LEU A 121 8.84 -0.21 -0.27
CA LEU A 121 9.97 0.62 0.15
C LEU A 121 10.22 0.41 1.65
N ASP A 122 11.17 -0.45 1.97
CA ASP A 122 11.63 -0.60 3.36
C ASP A 122 12.54 0.57 3.74
N GLU A 123 12.54 0.92 5.02
CA GLU A 123 13.33 2.05 5.53
C GLU A 123 13.05 3.37 4.76
N LEU A 124 11.79 3.69 4.53
CA LEU A 124 11.34 4.81 3.68
C LEU A 124 12.12 6.12 3.92
N ALA A 125 12.43 6.46 5.18
CA ALA A 125 13.12 7.68 5.54
C ALA A 125 14.66 7.66 5.24
N GLU A 126 15.21 6.51 4.80
CA GLU A 126 16.59 6.38 4.38
C GLU A 126 16.76 6.62 2.86
N PHE A 127 15.69 6.56 2.08
CA PHE A 127 15.75 6.97 0.67
C PHE A 127 16.06 8.46 0.54
N SER A 128 16.79 8.82 -0.49
CA SER A 128 17.03 10.23 -0.79
C SER A 128 15.70 10.92 -1.15
N ARG A 129 15.55 12.18 -0.72
CA ARG A 129 14.34 12.97 -1.00
C ARG A 129 14.02 13.08 -2.49
N VAL A 130 15.07 13.21 -3.32
CA VAL A 130 14.92 13.30 -4.78
C VAL A 130 14.29 12.02 -5.36
N VAL A 131 14.72 10.86 -4.85
CA VAL A 131 14.18 9.55 -5.23
C VAL A 131 12.71 9.43 -4.81
N LEU A 132 12.36 9.80 -3.57
CA LEU A 132 10.97 9.76 -3.09
C LEU A 132 10.07 10.73 -3.86
N ASP A 133 10.53 11.94 -4.13
CA ASP A 133 9.75 12.92 -4.89
C ASP A 133 9.51 12.49 -6.35
N SER A 134 10.39 11.63 -6.94
CA SER A 134 10.18 11.08 -8.27
C SER A 134 9.00 10.09 -8.38
N LEU A 135 8.58 9.51 -7.26
CA LEU A 135 7.41 8.61 -7.21
C LEU A 135 6.08 9.37 -7.34
N ARG A 136 6.07 10.67 -7.08
CA ARG A 136 4.82 11.46 -7.02
C ARG A 136 4.06 11.43 -8.34
N GLN A 137 4.75 11.64 -9.45
CA GLN A 137 4.12 11.63 -10.77
C GLN A 137 3.59 10.23 -11.14
N PRO A 138 4.37 9.14 -11.06
CA PRO A 138 3.85 7.79 -11.34
C PRO A 138 2.64 7.41 -10.49
N LEU A 139 2.62 7.78 -9.21
CA LEU A 139 1.48 7.52 -8.33
C LEU A 139 0.20 8.29 -8.72
N GLU A 140 0.33 9.41 -9.44
CA GLU A 140 -0.81 10.18 -9.94
C GLU A 140 -1.25 9.73 -11.34
N THR A 141 -0.28 9.55 -12.24
CA THR A 141 -0.57 9.33 -13.67
C THR A 141 -0.60 7.85 -14.07
N GLY A 142 -0.08 6.95 -13.23
CA GLY A 142 0.09 5.52 -13.56
C GLY A 142 1.11 5.26 -14.67
N SER A 143 2.01 6.22 -14.93
CA SER A 143 3.03 6.11 -15.97
C SER A 143 4.29 6.89 -15.60
N VAL A 144 5.40 6.48 -16.21
CA VAL A 144 6.71 7.11 -16.04
C VAL A 144 7.31 7.43 -17.41
N VAL A 145 7.82 8.65 -17.58
CA VAL A 145 8.53 9.07 -18.79
C VAL A 145 10.03 8.99 -18.57
N VAL A 146 10.69 8.15 -19.34
CA VAL A 146 12.16 8.06 -19.38
C VAL A 146 12.65 8.84 -20.58
N ALA A 147 13.14 10.05 -20.33
CA ALA A 147 13.67 10.94 -21.36
C ALA A 147 15.20 10.86 -21.41
N ARG A 148 15.78 10.65 -22.59
CA ARG A 148 17.20 10.69 -22.91
C ARG A 148 17.38 11.42 -24.24
N ALA A 149 18.61 11.88 -24.53
CA ALA A 149 18.88 12.72 -25.70
C ALA A 149 18.22 12.22 -27.01
N ASN A 150 18.17 10.90 -27.21
CA ASN A 150 17.63 10.29 -28.45
C ASN A 150 16.40 9.40 -28.23
N HIS A 151 15.90 9.29 -26.98
CA HIS A 151 14.79 8.39 -26.66
C HIS A 151 13.84 9.02 -25.64
N HIS A 152 12.56 9.07 -25.98
CA HIS A 152 11.48 9.37 -25.06
C HIS A 152 10.55 8.16 -25.01
N VAL A 153 10.59 7.44 -23.90
CA VAL A 153 9.77 6.23 -23.73
C VAL A 153 8.89 6.40 -22.50
N THR A 154 7.59 6.19 -22.68
CA THR A 154 6.64 6.15 -21.56
C THR A 154 6.37 4.71 -21.19
N TYR A 155 6.62 4.37 -19.93
CA TYR A 155 6.33 3.06 -19.37
C TYR A 155 5.12 3.12 -18.44
N PRO A 156 4.25 2.09 -18.44
CA PRO A 156 3.20 1.99 -17.42
C PRO A 156 3.81 1.78 -16.03
N ALA A 157 3.16 2.34 -15.01
CA ALA A 157 3.63 2.34 -13.64
C ALA A 157 2.44 2.37 -12.66
N ARG A 158 1.47 1.48 -12.86
CA ARG A 158 0.30 1.31 -12.00
C ARG A 158 0.62 0.28 -10.94
N PHE A 159 1.14 0.71 -9.82
CA PHE A 159 1.53 -0.16 -8.70
C PHE A 159 0.86 0.27 -7.40
N GLN A 160 0.71 -0.66 -6.48
CA GLN A 160 0.34 -0.37 -5.10
C GLN A 160 1.61 -0.07 -4.31
N LEU A 161 1.69 1.13 -3.70
CA LEU A 161 2.82 1.51 -2.87
C LEU A 161 2.60 0.99 -1.45
N VAL A 162 3.56 0.23 -0.96
CA VAL A 162 3.67 -0.16 0.44
C VAL A 162 5.00 0.36 0.95
N ALA A 163 5.02 0.96 2.13
CA ALA A 163 6.25 1.44 2.73
C ALA A 163 6.33 1.05 4.21
N ALA A 164 7.54 0.90 4.68
CA ALA A 164 7.82 0.70 6.09
C ALA A 164 8.86 1.71 6.57
N MET A 165 8.72 2.20 7.79
CA MET A 165 9.71 3.05 8.42
C MET A 165 9.74 2.85 9.93
N ASN A 166 10.84 3.23 10.55
CA ASN A 166 10.93 3.34 11.99
C ASN A 166 10.35 4.69 12.46
N PRO A 167 9.88 4.83 13.70
CA PRO A 167 9.35 6.08 14.22
C PRO A 167 10.41 7.17 14.36
N CYS A 168 11.68 6.78 14.51
CA CYS A 168 12.85 7.65 14.57
C CYS A 168 14.09 6.85 14.14
N ARG A 169 15.24 7.49 14.04
CA ARG A 169 16.49 6.83 13.62
C ARG A 169 16.94 5.69 14.55
N CYS A 170 16.69 5.81 15.86
CA CYS A 170 16.98 4.72 16.82
C CYS A 170 15.89 3.62 16.84
N GLY A 171 14.67 3.92 16.34
CA GLY A 171 13.56 2.99 16.25
C GLY A 171 12.65 2.91 17.48
N TYR A 172 13.01 3.56 18.58
CA TYR A 172 12.36 3.36 19.90
C TYR A 172 11.69 4.63 20.47
N LEU A 173 11.16 5.51 19.61
CA LEU A 173 10.56 6.78 20.03
C LEU A 173 9.42 6.59 21.06
N GLY A 174 8.60 5.55 20.88
CA GLY A 174 7.48 5.23 21.77
C GLY A 174 7.84 4.41 23.02
N ASP A 175 9.11 4.05 23.22
CA ASP A 175 9.55 3.25 24.37
C ASP A 175 10.44 4.10 25.28
N PRO A 176 9.92 4.54 26.46
CA PRO A 176 10.68 5.39 27.37
C PRO A 176 11.99 4.76 27.88
N ALA A 177 12.07 3.43 27.95
CA ALA A 177 13.26 2.72 28.42
C ALA A 177 14.37 2.64 27.37
N ARG A 178 14.02 2.66 26.08
CA ARG A 178 14.95 2.52 24.94
C ARG A 178 15.07 3.78 24.10
N ALA A 179 14.25 4.79 24.33
CA ALA A 179 14.31 6.04 23.59
C ALA A 179 15.65 6.75 23.76
N CYS A 180 16.17 7.34 22.69
CA CYS A 180 17.39 8.11 22.76
C CYS A 180 17.16 9.45 23.51
N SER A 181 18.25 10.03 24.04
CA SER A 181 18.23 11.31 24.79
C SER A 181 17.69 12.51 24.00
N ARG A 182 17.50 12.37 22.69
CA ARG A 182 16.98 13.42 21.78
C ARG A 182 15.49 13.30 21.51
N ALA A 183 14.78 12.35 22.15
CA ALA A 183 13.33 12.23 22.00
C ALA A 183 12.63 13.47 22.60
N PRO A 184 11.55 14.00 22.00
CA PRO A 184 10.89 13.58 20.75
C PRO A 184 11.50 14.17 19.46
N ALA A 185 12.44 15.15 19.56
CA ALA A 185 13.01 15.86 18.41
C ALA A 185 13.69 14.92 17.38
N CYS A 186 14.24 13.77 17.80
CA CYS A 186 14.81 12.80 16.88
C CYS A 186 13.77 12.20 15.92
N GLY A 187 12.55 11.98 16.40
CA GLY A 187 11.41 11.51 15.58
C GLY A 187 11.01 12.55 14.56
N GLN A 188 10.80 13.79 15.00
CA GLN A 188 10.43 14.90 14.12
C GLN A 188 11.43 15.11 13.00
N ASN A 189 12.73 15.16 13.32
CA ASN A 189 13.80 15.32 12.33
C ASN A 189 13.91 14.15 11.36
N TYR A 190 13.63 12.93 11.82
CA TYR A 190 13.67 11.74 10.98
C TYR A 190 12.50 11.70 10.00
N GLN A 191 11.31 11.96 10.49
CA GLN A 191 10.08 11.97 9.68
C GLN A 191 10.03 13.14 8.70
N ALA A 192 10.62 14.29 9.04
CA ALA A 192 10.72 15.47 8.16
C ALA A 192 11.55 15.22 6.87
N LYS A 193 12.29 14.11 6.78
CA LYS A 193 12.94 13.69 5.53
C LYS A 193 11.91 13.34 4.45
N ILE A 194 10.71 12.89 4.83
CA ILE A 194 9.63 12.57 3.91
C ILE A 194 8.80 13.82 3.69
N SER A 195 8.66 14.24 2.43
CA SER A 195 7.86 15.43 2.11
C SER A 195 6.38 15.23 2.41
N GLY A 196 5.70 16.29 2.87
CA GLY A 196 4.25 16.28 3.08
C GLY A 196 3.47 15.74 1.87
N PRO A 197 3.77 16.20 0.63
CA PRO A 197 3.16 15.63 -0.57
C PRO A 197 3.37 14.14 -0.77
N MET A 198 4.48 13.55 -0.30
CA MET A 198 4.71 12.11 -0.34
C MET A 198 3.87 11.39 0.72
N MET A 199 3.79 11.94 1.94
CA MET A 199 2.92 11.43 3.00
C MET A 199 1.45 11.42 2.58
N ASP A 200 1.04 12.44 1.85
CA ASP A 200 -0.30 12.53 1.26
C ASP A 200 -0.60 11.47 0.18
N ARG A 201 0.33 10.62 -0.20
CA ARG A 201 0.05 9.49 -1.11
C ARG A 201 -0.43 8.24 -0.37
N PHE A 202 -0.10 8.09 0.90
CA PHE A 202 -0.57 6.95 1.68
C PHE A 202 -2.04 7.12 2.08
N ASP A 203 -2.84 6.08 1.87
CA ASP A 203 -4.25 6.05 2.23
C ASP A 203 -4.44 5.50 3.65
N LEU A 204 -3.60 4.51 3.99
CA LEU A 204 -3.59 3.80 5.25
C LEU A 204 -2.23 4.01 5.93
N ILE A 205 -2.27 4.41 7.20
CA ILE A 205 -1.07 4.57 8.03
C ILE A 205 -1.33 3.82 9.33
N ILE A 206 -0.44 2.87 9.66
CA ILE A 206 -0.59 2.07 10.86
C ILE A 206 0.69 2.02 11.68
N GLU A 207 0.52 1.87 12.97
CA GLU A 207 1.59 1.46 13.87
C GLU A 207 1.65 -0.06 13.94
N VAL A 208 2.86 -0.61 13.80
CA VAL A 208 3.16 -2.04 13.92
C VAL A 208 4.01 -2.20 15.18
N PRO A 209 3.43 -2.58 16.31
CA PRO A 209 4.16 -2.73 17.59
C PRO A 209 5.07 -3.95 17.56
N GLU A 210 6.03 -4.00 18.48
CA GLU A 210 6.80 -5.21 18.75
C GLU A 210 5.87 -6.33 19.25
N ILE A 211 6.19 -7.56 18.83
CA ILE A 211 5.49 -8.76 19.28
C ILE A 211 6.14 -9.23 20.59
N SER A 212 5.35 -9.41 21.63
CA SER A 212 5.87 -9.93 22.90
C SER A 212 6.37 -11.38 22.78
N ALA A 213 7.33 -11.75 23.61
CA ALA A 213 7.86 -13.11 23.65
C ALA A 213 6.76 -14.16 23.86
N ASP A 214 5.75 -13.83 24.70
CA ASP A 214 4.62 -14.72 24.97
C ASP A 214 3.78 -15.03 23.72
N ILE A 215 3.63 -14.05 22.80
CA ILE A 215 2.93 -14.26 21.53
C ILE A 215 3.81 -15.06 20.56
N LEU A 216 5.12 -14.81 20.55
CA LEU A 216 6.06 -15.55 19.70
C LEU A 216 6.17 -17.03 20.06
N LEU A 217 6.01 -17.37 21.34
CA LEU A 217 6.06 -18.77 21.82
C LEU A 217 4.75 -19.54 21.58
N LYS A 218 3.63 -18.84 21.34
CA LYS A 218 2.36 -19.49 20.99
C LYS A 218 2.36 -20.00 19.57
N GLU A 219 1.52 -21.00 19.29
CA GLU A 219 1.25 -21.42 17.92
C GLU A 219 0.61 -20.28 17.12
N ALA A 220 0.92 -20.21 15.84
CA ALA A 220 0.30 -19.24 14.94
C ALA A 220 -1.15 -19.69 14.66
N ILE A 221 -2.13 -18.92 15.13
CA ILE A 221 -3.58 -19.18 14.96
C ILE A 221 -4.17 -18.20 13.93
N GLY A 222 -3.40 -17.82 12.92
CA GLY A 222 -3.87 -16.86 11.93
C GLY A 222 -4.62 -17.52 10.77
N GLU A 223 -5.54 -16.76 10.15
CA GLU A 223 -6.16 -17.18 8.89
C GLU A 223 -5.11 -17.28 7.78
N SER A 224 -5.27 -18.27 6.90
CA SER A 224 -4.38 -18.43 5.75
C SER A 224 -4.58 -17.30 4.72
N SER A 225 -3.53 -17.01 3.97
CA SER A 225 -3.59 -16.09 2.83
C SER A 225 -4.68 -16.45 1.83
N GLN A 226 -5.01 -17.73 1.69
CA GLN A 226 -6.05 -18.21 0.78
C GLN A 226 -7.44 -17.73 1.22
N ILE A 227 -7.77 -17.82 2.51
CA ILE A 227 -9.05 -17.38 3.06
C ILE A 227 -9.21 -15.86 2.88
N VAL A 228 -8.18 -15.11 3.26
CA VAL A 228 -8.19 -13.64 3.14
C VAL A 228 -8.27 -13.20 1.67
N ALA A 229 -7.53 -13.86 0.78
CA ALA A 229 -7.59 -13.57 -0.66
C ALA A 229 -8.97 -13.86 -1.27
N ALA A 230 -9.70 -14.85 -0.76
CA ALA A 230 -11.07 -15.12 -1.20
C ALA A 230 -12.01 -13.96 -0.81
N ARG A 231 -11.89 -13.42 0.43
CA ARG A 231 -12.66 -12.24 0.86
C ARG A 231 -12.28 -10.99 0.05
N VAL A 232 -11.00 -10.79 -0.22
CA VAL A 232 -10.51 -9.70 -1.08
C VAL A 232 -11.12 -9.79 -2.48
N ALA A 233 -11.16 -10.98 -3.08
CA ALA A 233 -11.75 -11.20 -4.39
C ALA A 233 -13.26 -10.93 -4.39
N ALA A 234 -13.98 -11.38 -3.36
CA ALA A 234 -15.42 -11.13 -3.18
C ALA A 234 -15.72 -9.63 -3.05
N ALA A 235 -14.95 -8.89 -2.22
CA ALA A 235 -15.09 -7.46 -2.06
C ALA A 235 -14.84 -6.69 -3.38
N ARG A 236 -13.83 -7.07 -4.15
CA ARG A 236 -13.58 -6.47 -5.47
C ARG A 236 -14.68 -6.78 -6.48
N GLN A 237 -15.24 -7.98 -6.43
CA GLN A 237 -16.38 -8.35 -7.26
C GLN A 237 -17.61 -7.52 -6.89
N PHE A 238 -17.88 -7.32 -5.59
CA PHE A 238 -18.96 -6.47 -5.11
C PHE A 238 -18.79 -5.02 -5.60
N GLY A 239 -17.61 -4.44 -5.50
CA GLY A 239 -17.29 -3.13 -6.06
C GLY A 239 -17.45 -3.05 -7.58
N SER A 240 -17.10 -4.11 -8.32
CA SER A 240 -17.29 -4.20 -9.78
C SER A 240 -18.77 -4.17 -10.17
N LEU A 241 -19.63 -4.89 -9.45
CA LEU A 241 -21.08 -4.87 -9.69
C LEU A 241 -21.66 -3.46 -9.51
N ARG A 242 -21.24 -2.73 -8.47
CA ARG A 242 -21.62 -1.33 -8.25
C ARG A 242 -21.14 -0.43 -9.40
N ASN A 243 -19.97 -0.69 -9.97
CA ASN A 243 -19.36 0.06 -11.06
C ASN A 243 -19.70 -0.53 -12.45
N LYS A 244 -20.90 -1.04 -12.63
CA LYS A 244 -21.44 -1.56 -13.92
C LYS A 244 -20.55 -2.61 -14.59
N GLY A 245 -19.91 -3.45 -13.81
CA GLY A 245 -19.02 -4.51 -14.29
C GLY A 245 -17.56 -4.08 -14.56
N VAL A 246 -17.22 -2.81 -14.35
CA VAL A 246 -15.83 -2.35 -14.48
C VAL A 246 -15.05 -2.70 -13.22
N MET A 247 -14.02 -3.53 -13.36
CA MET A 247 -13.11 -3.88 -12.28
C MET A 247 -12.19 -2.68 -11.98
N CYS A 248 -12.53 -1.93 -10.95
CA CYS A 248 -11.73 -0.81 -10.46
C CYS A 248 -11.55 -0.95 -8.95
N ALA A 249 -10.32 -0.80 -8.47
CA ALA A 249 -10.06 -0.76 -7.03
C ALA A 249 -10.58 0.56 -6.46
N ASN A 250 -11.13 0.54 -5.25
CA ASN A 250 -11.76 1.72 -4.65
C ASN A 250 -10.79 2.90 -4.50
N ALA A 251 -9.48 2.65 -4.34
CA ALA A 251 -8.45 3.70 -4.33
C ALA A 251 -8.44 4.55 -5.62
N HIS A 252 -8.92 4.01 -6.74
CA HIS A 252 -8.94 4.67 -8.04
C HIS A 252 -10.32 5.22 -8.45
N ILE A 253 -11.32 5.19 -7.56
CA ILE A 253 -12.61 5.85 -7.82
C ILE A 253 -12.35 7.35 -8.06
N GLY A 254 -12.80 7.86 -9.21
CA GLY A 254 -12.70 9.28 -9.55
C GLY A 254 -13.43 10.18 -8.56
N ILE A 255 -12.96 11.42 -8.38
CA ILE A 255 -13.60 12.38 -7.46
C ILE A 255 -15.04 12.67 -7.90
N ASP A 256 -15.27 12.73 -9.19
CA ASP A 256 -16.58 12.93 -9.84
C ASP A 256 -17.56 11.77 -9.60
N GLN A 257 -17.06 10.60 -9.23
CA GLN A 257 -17.85 9.38 -9.00
C GLN A 257 -18.03 9.06 -7.51
N LEU A 258 -17.32 9.75 -6.61
CA LEU A 258 -17.33 9.41 -5.18
C LEU A 258 -18.73 9.41 -4.60
N ASP A 259 -19.50 10.47 -4.81
CA ASP A 259 -20.84 10.62 -4.24
C ASP A 259 -21.86 9.60 -4.79
N GLN A 260 -21.65 9.14 -6.03
CA GLN A 260 -22.50 8.12 -6.66
C GLN A 260 -22.16 6.71 -6.16
N GLN A 261 -20.86 6.42 -5.96
CA GLN A 261 -20.38 5.08 -5.60
C GLN A 261 -20.28 4.85 -4.09
N ILE A 262 -20.19 5.93 -3.30
CA ILE A 262 -20.00 5.85 -1.85
C ILE A 262 -21.20 6.47 -1.14
N ARG A 263 -22.25 5.66 -0.99
CA ARG A 263 -23.46 6.05 -0.22
C ARG A 263 -23.22 5.76 1.25
N MET A 264 -23.45 6.75 2.11
CA MET A 264 -23.37 6.61 3.57
C MET A 264 -24.76 6.55 4.19
N ASP A 265 -24.85 5.93 5.38
CA ASP A 265 -25.99 6.13 6.26
C ASP A 265 -25.89 7.45 7.06
N ASP A 266 -26.96 7.87 7.73
CA ASP A 266 -27.00 9.13 8.45
C ASP A 266 -25.98 9.15 9.61
N ALA A 267 -25.79 8.03 10.31
CA ALA A 267 -24.85 7.92 11.42
C ALA A 267 -23.37 8.03 10.95
N ALA A 268 -23.05 7.55 9.76
CA ALA A 268 -21.73 7.74 9.16
C ALA A 268 -21.53 9.20 8.72
N GLN A 269 -22.57 9.83 8.12
CA GLN A 269 -22.48 11.24 7.73
C GLN A 269 -22.22 12.17 8.93
N ASP A 270 -22.91 11.96 10.05
CA ASP A 270 -22.73 12.73 11.28
C ASP A 270 -21.34 12.54 11.87
N LEU A 271 -20.83 11.29 11.88
CA LEU A 271 -19.46 11.00 12.30
C LEU A 271 -18.43 11.71 11.42
N LEU A 272 -18.63 11.65 10.10
CA LEU A 272 -17.71 12.30 9.15
C LEU A 272 -17.67 13.82 9.34
N ARG A 273 -18.84 14.46 9.50
CA ARG A 273 -18.93 15.90 9.78
C ARG A 273 -18.16 16.25 11.05
N THR A 274 -18.39 15.52 12.13
CA THR A 274 -17.68 15.72 13.39
C THR A 274 -16.17 15.57 13.25
N ALA A 275 -15.71 14.53 12.52
CA ALA A 275 -14.29 14.29 12.30
C ALA A 275 -13.64 15.39 11.43
N MET A 276 -14.36 15.91 10.42
CA MET A 276 -13.87 17.03 9.60
C MET A 276 -13.67 18.30 10.41
N ASP A 277 -14.63 18.62 11.30
CA ASP A 277 -14.56 19.82 12.14
C ASP A 277 -13.46 19.72 13.21
N GLN A 278 -13.32 18.55 13.85
CA GLN A 278 -12.35 18.36 14.94
C GLN A 278 -10.91 18.22 14.44
N ALA A 279 -10.68 17.52 13.33
CA ALA A 279 -9.34 17.21 12.84
C ALA A 279 -8.86 18.11 11.69
N ASN A 280 -9.63 19.17 11.30
CA ASN A 280 -9.31 20.05 10.18
C ASN A 280 -8.88 19.27 8.92
N LEU A 281 -9.65 18.26 8.54
CA LEU A 281 -9.30 17.35 7.46
C LEU A 281 -9.26 18.08 6.11
N SER A 282 -8.18 17.93 5.35
CA SER A 282 -8.11 18.45 3.99
C SER A 282 -9.06 17.70 3.06
N ALA A 283 -9.43 18.31 1.92
CA ALA A 283 -10.24 17.66 0.89
C ALA A 283 -9.62 16.33 0.40
N ARG A 284 -8.28 16.25 0.32
CA ARG A 284 -7.57 15.01 -0.02
C ARG A 284 -7.77 13.92 1.05
N ALA A 285 -7.68 14.30 2.31
CA ALA A 285 -7.93 13.38 3.43
C ALA A 285 -9.37 12.86 3.40
N TYR A 286 -10.34 13.73 3.17
CA TYR A 286 -11.74 13.38 3.00
C TYR A 286 -11.93 12.31 1.90
N HIS A 287 -11.43 12.55 0.68
CA HIS A 287 -11.58 11.61 -0.42
C HIS A 287 -10.94 10.23 -0.12
N LYS A 288 -9.84 10.20 0.62
CA LYS A 288 -9.19 8.94 1.01
C LYS A 288 -10.00 8.18 2.06
N ILE A 289 -10.49 8.88 3.08
CA ILE A 289 -11.37 8.28 4.10
C ILE A 289 -12.59 7.66 3.43
N MET A 290 -13.20 8.37 2.47
CA MET A 290 -14.33 7.89 1.70
C MET A 290 -14.03 6.58 0.96
N ARG A 291 -12.89 6.51 0.25
CA ARG A 291 -12.49 5.32 -0.50
C ARG A 291 -12.15 4.15 0.41
N VAL A 292 -11.47 4.40 1.53
CA VAL A 292 -11.12 3.37 2.52
C VAL A 292 -12.38 2.84 3.19
N SER A 293 -13.29 3.71 3.65
CA SER A 293 -14.54 3.30 4.28
C SER A 293 -15.43 2.49 3.33
N ARG A 294 -15.44 2.84 2.03
CA ARG A 294 -16.14 2.02 1.02
C ARG A 294 -15.53 0.63 0.91
N THR A 295 -14.20 0.53 0.93
CA THR A 295 -13.53 -0.78 0.89
C THR A 295 -13.87 -1.64 2.10
N ILE A 296 -13.92 -1.04 3.29
CA ILE A 296 -14.30 -1.75 4.52
C ILE A 296 -15.75 -2.25 4.42
N ALA A 297 -16.65 -1.42 3.92
CA ALA A 297 -18.03 -1.82 3.71
C ALA A 297 -18.19 -2.91 2.60
N ASP A 298 -17.36 -2.85 1.53
CA ASP A 298 -17.34 -3.92 0.51
C ASP A 298 -16.86 -5.26 1.10
N LEU A 299 -15.88 -5.24 2.02
CA LEU A 299 -15.42 -6.43 2.74
C LEU A 299 -16.48 -7.00 3.68
N ALA A 300 -17.35 -6.16 4.22
CA ALA A 300 -18.49 -6.57 5.03
C ALA A 300 -19.70 -7.02 4.18
N GLY A 301 -19.72 -6.75 2.88
CA GLY A 301 -20.85 -6.99 1.98
C GLY A 301 -21.96 -5.96 2.10
N ASP A 302 -21.66 -4.78 2.66
CA ASP A 302 -22.64 -3.72 2.89
C ASP A 302 -22.78 -2.80 1.68
N ASP A 303 -24.03 -2.52 1.27
CA ASP A 303 -24.32 -1.60 0.16
C ASP A 303 -24.01 -0.14 0.51
N ARG A 304 -24.20 0.23 1.78
CA ARG A 304 -23.90 1.57 2.30
C ARG A 304 -22.71 1.55 3.26
N VAL A 305 -22.00 2.66 3.31
CA VAL A 305 -20.96 2.85 4.32
C VAL A 305 -21.62 3.23 5.64
N GLY A 306 -21.57 2.31 6.61
CA GLY A 306 -22.07 2.54 7.95
C GLY A 306 -21.03 3.20 8.87
N ARG A 307 -21.50 3.65 10.05
CA ARG A 307 -20.67 4.29 11.08
C ARG A 307 -19.42 3.48 11.45
N ALA A 308 -19.53 2.15 11.55
CA ALA A 308 -18.41 1.27 11.92
C ALA A 308 -17.29 1.30 10.86
N ALA A 309 -17.65 1.17 9.58
CA ALA A 309 -16.70 1.21 8.47
C ALA A 309 -15.98 2.58 8.37
N LEU A 310 -16.71 3.67 8.62
CA LEU A 310 -16.12 5.00 8.64
C LEU A 310 -15.20 5.22 9.84
N ALA A 311 -15.59 4.77 11.04
CA ALA A 311 -14.76 4.86 12.22
C ALA A 311 -13.44 4.08 12.09
N GLU A 312 -13.50 2.87 11.50
CA GLU A 312 -12.32 2.08 11.17
C GLU A 312 -11.41 2.81 10.17
N ALA A 313 -11.97 3.41 9.12
CA ALA A 313 -11.21 4.18 8.12
C ALA A 313 -10.53 5.42 8.73
N LEU A 314 -11.19 6.11 9.65
CA LEU A 314 -10.63 7.26 10.36
C LEU A 314 -9.44 6.85 11.25
N ALA A 315 -9.51 5.70 11.91
CA ALA A 315 -8.44 5.19 12.76
C ALA A 315 -7.13 4.96 12.00
N TYR A 316 -7.20 4.59 10.71
CA TYR A 316 -6.02 4.36 9.87
C TYR A 316 -5.40 5.64 9.28
N ARG A 317 -5.94 6.80 9.62
CA ARG A 317 -5.37 8.10 9.19
C ARG A 317 -4.71 8.86 10.34
N ALA A 318 -5.02 8.53 11.57
CA ALA A 318 -4.37 9.15 12.72
C ALA A 318 -2.88 8.74 12.72
N MET A 319 -1.99 9.70 12.48
CA MET A 319 -0.55 9.48 12.69
C MET A 319 -0.24 9.67 14.19
N PRO A 320 0.02 8.60 14.93
CA PRO A 320 0.29 8.72 16.37
C PRO A 320 1.61 9.43 16.69
N LEU A 321 2.43 9.71 15.69
CA LEU A 321 3.84 10.06 15.85
C LEU A 321 4.23 11.49 15.49
N LEU A 322 3.28 12.32 15.03
CA LEU A 322 3.51 13.74 14.72
C LEU A 322 2.84 14.71 15.71
N ALA A 323 2.37 14.21 16.84
CA ALA A 323 1.83 15.04 17.93
C ALA A 323 2.94 15.55 18.84
#